data_34e944f34cfea389f0c851fef4626034
#
_entry.id   34e944f34cfea389f0c851fef4626034
#
_cell.length_a   1.000
_cell.length_b   1.000
_cell.length_c   1.000
_cell.angle_alpha   90.00
_cell.angle_beta   90.00
_cell.angle_gamma   90.00
#
_symmetry.space_group_name_H-M   'P 1'
#
loop_
_entity.id
_entity.type
_entity.pdbx_description
1 polymer ?
#
loop_
_entity_poly.entity_id
_entity_poly.type
_entity_poly.pdbx_seq_one_letter_code
_entity_poly.pdbx_strand_id
1 'polypeptide(L)'
;MKKRKIAVLAWLCLITSVTFAFGAETAKAVKLPAPRTKGGMPLMQALKERKSGRDYNQKDLSLQTLSDLLWAGFGVSRADGRRTAPSAANVQEIDIYIAKADGLFRYNAQENVLELTVSEDIREVTGIQPFVKSAPVNLIYVADMSKKGRFGAQKDSWSAIDTGCITENVYLFCASEGLSTVARGLFDPEELSKAMQLRPDQKAILTQSIGYPKEN
;
A
#
# COMPACT_ATOMS: atom_id res chain seq x y z
N MET A 1 48.01 -49.78 55.00
CA MET A 1 47.54 -48.50 54.52
C MET A 1 47.31 -48.58 52.99
N LYS A 2 46.06 -48.81 52.53
CA LYS A 2 45.75 -48.97 51.08
C LYS A 2 45.12 -47.65 50.60
N LYS A 3 45.80 -46.93 49.71
CA LYS A 3 45.29 -45.71 49.03
C LYS A 3 44.30 -46.10 47.92
N ARG A 4 43.02 -45.72 48.07
CA ARG A 4 42.00 -45.85 47.02
C ARG A 4 42.16 -44.67 46.06
N LYS A 5 42.34 -44.94 44.77
CA LYS A 5 42.27 -43.99 43.69
C LYS A 5 40.83 -43.89 43.26
N ILE A 6 40.25 -42.66 43.36
CA ILE A 6 38.94 -42.32 42.85
C ILE A 6 39.14 -41.84 41.43
N ALA A 7 38.59 -42.56 40.45
CA ALA A 7 38.55 -42.14 39.06
C ALA A 7 37.28 -41.26 38.86
N VAL A 8 37.47 -40.00 38.53
CA VAL A 8 36.37 -39.08 38.16
C VAL A 8 36.16 -39.19 36.65
N LEU A 9 35.04 -39.77 36.25
CA LEU A 9 34.60 -39.85 34.86
C LEU A 9 33.93 -38.51 34.50
N ALA A 10 34.59 -37.66 33.70
CA ALA A 10 34.01 -36.45 33.15
C ALA A 10 33.14 -36.82 31.93
N TRP A 11 31.84 -36.67 32.07
CA TRP A 11 30.89 -36.75 30.96
C TRP A 11 30.87 -35.40 30.20
N LEU A 12 31.38 -35.42 28.97
CA LEU A 12 31.38 -34.31 28.06
C LEU A 12 30.01 -34.31 27.31
N CYS A 13 29.05 -33.53 27.76
CA CYS A 13 27.80 -33.29 27.02
C CYS A 13 28.09 -32.39 25.82
N LEU A 14 28.12 -32.98 24.65
CA LEU A 14 28.18 -32.26 23.36
C LEU A 14 26.77 -31.71 23.06
N ILE A 15 26.53 -30.43 23.39
CA ILE A 15 25.31 -29.71 22.99
C ILE A 15 25.48 -29.27 21.54
N THR A 16 24.92 -30.03 20.60
CA THR A 16 24.80 -29.60 19.21
C THR A 16 23.71 -28.57 19.12
N SER A 17 24.09 -27.29 19.06
CA SER A 17 23.17 -26.18 18.77
C SER A 17 22.74 -26.28 17.31
N VAL A 18 21.51 -26.76 17.07
CA VAL A 18 20.84 -26.65 15.76
C VAL A 18 20.37 -25.20 15.60
N THR A 19 21.14 -24.40 14.90
CA THR A 19 20.70 -23.07 14.46
C THR A 19 19.69 -23.26 13.33
N PHE A 20 18.41 -23.12 13.64
CA PHE A 20 17.38 -22.90 12.62
C PHE A 20 17.64 -21.51 11.98
N ALA A 21 18.28 -21.51 10.83
CA ALA A 21 18.27 -20.35 9.95
C ALA A 21 16.82 -20.16 9.46
N PHE A 22 16.06 -19.25 10.09
CA PHE A 22 14.85 -18.70 9.47
C PHE A 22 15.34 -17.94 8.23
N GLY A 23 15.27 -18.58 7.06
CA GLY A 23 15.39 -17.90 5.80
C GLY A 23 14.26 -16.87 5.76
N ALA A 24 14.58 -15.57 5.86
CA ALA A 24 13.67 -14.54 5.50
C ALA A 24 13.30 -14.76 4.03
N GLU A 25 12.11 -15.29 3.78
CA GLU A 25 11.54 -15.36 2.44
C GLU A 25 11.51 -13.93 1.94
N THR A 26 12.36 -13.62 0.98
CA THR A 26 12.42 -12.25 0.40
C THR A 26 11.06 -11.99 -0.19
N ALA A 27 10.31 -11.06 0.44
CA ALA A 27 8.99 -10.65 -0.01
C ALA A 27 9.07 -10.39 -1.52
N LYS A 28 8.21 -11.07 -2.29
CA LYS A 28 8.18 -10.98 -3.74
C LYS A 28 7.92 -9.52 -4.12
N ALA A 29 8.94 -8.83 -4.61
CA ALA A 29 8.83 -7.44 -5.05
C ALA A 29 8.63 -7.40 -6.58
N VAL A 30 7.66 -6.59 -7.02
CA VAL A 30 7.41 -6.32 -8.44
C VAL A 30 7.99 -4.96 -8.78
N LYS A 31 9.07 -4.92 -9.57
CA LYS A 31 9.64 -3.67 -10.06
C LYS A 31 8.67 -3.02 -11.05
N LEU A 32 8.30 -1.77 -10.77
CA LEU A 32 7.49 -0.97 -11.68
C LEU A 32 8.39 -0.29 -12.75
N PRO A 33 7.89 -0.09 -13.97
CA PRO A 33 8.56 0.78 -14.94
C PRO A 33 8.72 2.21 -14.39
N ALA A 34 9.69 2.97 -14.91
CA ALA A 34 9.81 4.38 -14.56
C ALA A 34 8.49 5.12 -14.90
N PRO A 35 7.94 5.94 -13.99
CA PRO A 35 6.70 6.65 -14.25
C PRO A 35 6.89 7.73 -15.33
N ARG A 36 5.90 7.88 -16.18
CA ARG A 36 5.84 8.97 -17.18
C ARG A 36 5.43 10.25 -16.46
N THR A 37 6.33 11.20 -16.36
CA THR A 37 6.13 12.47 -15.64
C THR A 37 5.78 13.65 -16.55
N LYS A 38 5.57 13.39 -17.84
CA LYS A 38 5.24 14.39 -18.87
C LYS A 38 4.06 13.91 -19.70
N GLY A 39 3.23 14.85 -20.14
CA GLY A 39 2.04 14.57 -20.94
C GLY A 39 0.75 14.56 -20.10
N GLY A 40 -0.21 13.80 -20.56
CA GLY A 40 -1.56 13.77 -19.95
C GLY A 40 -2.46 14.91 -20.43
N MET A 41 -3.69 14.95 -19.89
CA MET A 41 -4.70 15.97 -20.18
C MET A 41 -4.32 17.29 -19.51
N PRO A 42 -4.58 18.45 -20.14
CA PRO A 42 -4.42 19.75 -19.48
C PRO A 42 -5.19 19.79 -18.15
N LEU A 43 -4.57 20.36 -17.10
CA LEU A 43 -5.13 20.34 -15.74
C LEU A 43 -6.60 20.81 -15.67
N MET A 44 -6.94 21.93 -16.33
CA MET A 44 -8.29 22.48 -16.28
C MET A 44 -9.32 21.55 -16.94
N GLN A 45 -8.89 20.79 -17.95
CA GLN A 45 -9.72 19.78 -18.58
C GLN A 45 -9.88 18.56 -17.65
N ALA A 46 -8.80 18.09 -17.02
CA ALA A 46 -8.86 16.99 -16.05
C ALA A 46 -9.81 17.32 -14.89
N LEU A 47 -9.75 18.53 -14.35
CA LEU A 47 -10.67 19.03 -13.33
C LEU A 47 -12.13 19.02 -13.79
N LYS A 48 -12.39 19.43 -15.05
CA LYS A 48 -13.73 19.43 -15.65
C LYS A 48 -14.28 18.02 -15.85
N GLU A 49 -13.45 17.08 -16.24
CA GLU A 49 -13.84 15.71 -16.59
C GLU A 49 -13.80 14.75 -15.39
N ARG A 50 -13.14 15.12 -14.29
CA ARG A 50 -13.07 14.32 -13.06
C ARG A 50 -14.48 13.97 -12.56
N LYS A 51 -14.75 12.69 -12.44
CA LYS A 51 -16.02 12.16 -11.91
C LYS A 51 -15.80 10.87 -11.12
N SER A 52 -16.74 10.49 -10.28
CA SER A 52 -16.76 9.19 -9.61
C SER A 52 -17.45 8.17 -10.49
N GLY A 53 -16.68 7.16 -10.96
CA GLY A 53 -17.17 6.02 -11.74
C GLY A 53 -17.14 4.74 -10.91
N ARG A 54 -18.12 3.85 -11.10
CA ARG A 54 -18.30 2.61 -10.33
C ARG A 54 -18.43 1.36 -11.19
N ASP A 55 -18.34 1.54 -12.51
CA ASP A 55 -18.42 0.47 -13.47
C ASP A 55 -17.06 0.20 -14.08
N TYR A 56 -16.63 -1.06 -13.99
CA TYR A 56 -15.30 -1.49 -14.41
C TYR A 56 -15.43 -2.68 -15.35
N ASN A 57 -14.59 -2.71 -16.40
CA ASN A 57 -14.35 -3.93 -17.15
C ASN A 57 -13.32 -4.81 -16.42
N GLN A 58 -13.11 -6.05 -16.89
CA GLN A 58 -12.22 -7.02 -16.26
C GLN A 58 -10.74 -6.87 -16.66
N LYS A 59 -10.41 -5.83 -17.44
CA LYS A 59 -9.05 -5.61 -17.93
C LYS A 59 -8.15 -5.09 -16.81
N ASP A 60 -7.06 -5.79 -16.55
CA ASP A 60 -6.05 -5.34 -15.61
C ASP A 60 -5.35 -4.06 -16.07
N LEU A 61 -4.95 -3.23 -15.12
CA LEU A 61 -4.06 -2.11 -15.41
C LEU A 61 -2.67 -2.65 -15.75
N SER A 62 -2.07 -2.09 -16.82
CA SER A 62 -0.67 -2.39 -17.14
C SER A 62 0.25 -1.92 -16.01
N LEU A 63 1.43 -2.54 -15.87
CA LEU A 63 2.43 -2.09 -14.88
C LEU A 63 2.85 -0.64 -15.11
N GLN A 64 2.85 -0.17 -16.38
CA GLN A 64 3.14 1.23 -16.70
C GLN A 64 2.03 2.15 -16.18
N THR A 65 0.75 1.83 -16.45
CA THR A 65 -0.39 2.61 -15.96
C THR A 65 -0.41 2.63 -14.42
N LEU A 66 -0.10 1.50 -13.78
CA LEU A 66 -0.04 1.41 -12.32
C LEU A 66 1.12 2.23 -11.75
N SER A 67 2.30 2.22 -12.39
CA SER A 67 3.44 3.05 -12.01
C SER A 67 3.10 4.55 -12.08
N ASP A 68 2.51 4.98 -13.19
CA ASP A 68 2.13 6.36 -13.42
C ASP A 68 1.06 6.82 -12.40
N LEU A 69 0.05 5.99 -12.14
CA LEU A 69 -1.01 6.21 -11.15
C LEU A 69 -0.44 6.41 -9.75
N LEU A 70 0.43 5.48 -9.30
CA LEU A 70 0.99 5.51 -7.96
C LEU A 70 1.94 6.69 -7.78
N TRP A 71 2.72 7.00 -8.82
CA TRP A 71 3.55 8.20 -8.82
C TRP A 71 2.71 9.47 -8.77
N ALA A 72 1.67 9.57 -9.59
CA ALA A 72 0.77 10.73 -9.58
C ALA A 72 0.12 10.90 -8.19
N GLY A 73 -0.34 9.83 -7.58
CA GLY A 73 -0.94 9.83 -6.24
C GLY A 73 0.01 10.31 -5.16
N PHE A 74 1.13 9.62 -4.97
CA PHE A 74 2.06 9.89 -3.86
C PHE A 74 3.50 9.46 -4.16
N GLY A 75 3.97 9.57 -5.41
CA GLY A 75 5.34 9.27 -5.80
C GLY A 75 6.34 10.33 -5.35
N VAL A 76 7.62 9.96 -5.34
CA VAL A 76 8.71 10.91 -5.08
C VAL A 76 8.86 11.83 -6.31
N SER A 77 8.71 13.13 -6.11
CA SER A 77 8.74 14.13 -7.17
C SER A 77 9.94 15.09 -7.10
N ARG A 78 10.70 15.05 -6.01
CA ARG A 78 11.85 15.93 -5.77
C ARG A 78 13.02 15.17 -5.19
N ALA A 79 14.24 15.68 -5.42
CA ALA A 79 15.47 15.06 -4.95
C ALA A 79 15.58 14.98 -3.42
N ASP A 80 14.87 15.85 -2.69
CA ASP A 80 14.78 15.86 -1.22
C ASP A 80 13.76 14.85 -0.66
N GLY A 81 13.20 13.98 -1.49
CA GLY A 81 12.25 12.93 -1.11
C GLY A 81 10.81 13.40 -0.94
N ARG A 82 10.49 14.66 -1.24
CA ARG A 82 9.10 15.14 -1.22
C ARG A 82 8.27 14.52 -2.32
N ARG A 83 6.97 14.43 -2.04
CA ARG A 83 6.01 13.69 -2.84
C ARG A 83 5.19 14.60 -3.77
N THR A 84 4.46 13.99 -4.68
CA THR A 84 3.49 14.66 -5.57
C THR A 84 2.33 15.29 -4.80
N ALA A 85 1.83 14.61 -3.75
CA ALA A 85 0.88 15.21 -2.82
C ALA A 85 1.61 15.79 -1.59
N PRO A 86 1.11 16.89 -0.98
CA PRO A 86 1.62 17.37 0.28
C PRO A 86 1.29 16.42 1.42
N SER A 87 2.06 16.49 2.52
CA SER A 87 1.65 15.97 3.81
C SER A 87 1.97 16.98 4.90
N ALA A 88 1.18 17.00 5.95
CA ALA A 88 1.35 17.92 7.06
C ALA A 88 2.77 17.79 7.64
N ALA A 89 3.50 18.91 7.73
CA ALA A 89 4.91 18.98 8.13
C ALA A 89 5.85 17.96 7.40
N ASN A 90 5.46 17.50 6.23
CA ASN A 90 6.17 16.48 5.43
C ASN A 90 6.41 15.17 6.20
N VAL A 91 5.46 14.75 7.05
CA VAL A 91 5.56 13.50 7.84
C VAL A 91 5.46 12.27 6.96
N GLN A 92 4.70 12.35 5.85
CA GLN A 92 4.52 11.26 4.87
C GLN A 92 4.07 9.94 5.55
N GLU A 93 3.11 10.04 6.45
CA GLU A 93 2.61 8.90 7.22
C GLU A 93 1.68 7.98 6.41
N ILE A 94 1.20 8.42 5.25
CA ILE A 94 0.28 7.61 4.43
C ILE A 94 1.08 6.65 3.56
N ASP A 95 0.83 5.35 3.76
CA ASP A 95 1.26 4.28 2.88
C ASP A 95 0.11 3.90 1.92
N ILE A 96 0.42 3.68 0.64
CA ILE A 96 -0.56 3.19 -0.34
C ILE A 96 -0.39 1.68 -0.48
N TYR A 97 -1.48 0.95 -0.22
CA TYR A 97 -1.59 -0.47 -0.51
C TYR A 97 -2.46 -0.68 -1.75
N ILE A 98 -2.17 -1.72 -2.50
CA ILE A 98 -2.81 -2.06 -3.76
C ILE A 98 -3.35 -3.47 -3.66
N ALA A 99 -4.67 -3.63 -3.54
CA ALA A 99 -5.34 -4.92 -3.59
C ALA A 99 -5.69 -5.24 -5.05
N LYS A 100 -5.19 -6.39 -5.52
CA LYS A 100 -5.40 -6.97 -6.85
C LYS A 100 -5.80 -8.43 -6.72
N ALA A 101 -6.16 -9.07 -7.83
CA ALA A 101 -6.52 -10.49 -7.86
C ALA A 101 -5.36 -11.42 -7.39
N ASP A 102 -4.12 -11.01 -7.59
CA ASP A 102 -2.91 -11.75 -7.27
C ASP A 102 -2.28 -11.37 -5.91
N GLY A 103 -2.99 -10.57 -5.09
CA GLY A 103 -2.59 -10.26 -3.73
C GLY A 103 -2.70 -8.79 -3.34
N LEU A 104 -2.24 -8.51 -2.13
CA LEU A 104 -2.08 -7.16 -1.58
C LEU A 104 -0.62 -6.75 -1.62
N PHE A 105 -0.36 -5.57 -2.15
CA PHE A 105 0.98 -5.02 -2.27
C PHE A 105 1.07 -3.67 -1.57
N ARG A 106 2.23 -3.34 -0.98
CA ARG A 106 2.56 -2.00 -0.52
C ARG A 106 3.42 -1.30 -1.57
N TYR A 107 3.10 -0.05 -1.87
CA TYR A 107 3.92 0.77 -2.77
C TYR A 107 5.11 1.37 -2.04
N ASN A 108 6.31 0.98 -2.45
CA ASN A 108 7.56 1.63 -2.05
C ASN A 108 7.91 2.69 -3.11
N ALA A 109 7.61 3.94 -2.80
CA ALA A 109 7.79 5.04 -3.75
C ALA A 109 9.26 5.45 -3.94
N GLN A 110 10.16 5.15 -3.00
CA GLN A 110 11.59 5.44 -3.14
C GLN A 110 12.23 4.55 -4.20
N GLU A 111 11.85 3.29 -4.22
CA GLU A 111 12.41 2.30 -5.13
C GLU A 111 11.52 2.05 -6.36
N ASN A 112 10.32 2.60 -6.36
CA ASN A 112 9.27 2.36 -7.36
C ASN A 112 8.99 0.86 -7.55
N VAL A 113 8.67 0.19 -6.44
CA VAL A 113 8.34 -1.24 -6.41
C VAL A 113 7.05 -1.50 -5.66
N LEU A 114 6.40 -2.62 -5.98
CA LEU A 114 5.31 -3.19 -5.20
C LEU A 114 5.86 -4.34 -4.35
N GLU A 115 5.73 -4.23 -3.04
CA GLU A 115 6.14 -5.23 -2.08
C GLU A 115 4.93 -6.08 -1.70
N LEU A 116 4.94 -7.37 -2.02
CA LEU A 116 3.84 -8.27 -1.66
C LEU A 116 3.75 -8.38 -0.13
N THR A 117 2.55 -8.11 0.43
CA THR A 117 2.28 -8.20 1.86
C THR A 117 1.33 -9.34 2.21
N VAL A 118 0.36 -9.63 1.33
CA VAL A 118 -0.60 -10.75 1.48
C VAL A 118 -0.79 -11.38 0.11
N SER A 119 -0.72 -12.71 0.01
CA SER A 119 -0.82 -13.43 -1.27
C SER A 119 -2.25 -13.69 -1.73
N GLU A 120 -3.24 -13.44 -0.88
CA GLU A 120 -4.66 -13.67 -1.15
C GLU A 120 -5.32 -12.44 -1.78
N ASP A 121 -6.37 -12.67 -2.58
CA ASP A 121 -7.24 -11.61 -3.11
C ASP A 121 -8.15 -11.08 -2.02
N ILE A 122 -7.82 -9.91 -1.47
CA ILE A 122 -8.61 -9.24 -0.44
C ILE A 122 -9.50 -8.12 -0.97
N ARG A 123 -9.68 -7.98 -2.29
CA ARG A 123 -10.45 -6.86 -2.87
C ARG A 123 -11.85 -6.75 -2.27
N GLU A 124 -12.51 -7.86 -1.97
CA GLU A 124 -13.88 -7.91 -1.46
C GLU A 124 -14.05 -7.16 -0.13
N VAL A 125 -13.08 -7.25 0.78
CA VAL A 125 -13.15 -6.59 2.09
C VAL A 125 -12.71 -5.12 2.07
N THR A 126 -12.30 -4.60 0.92
CA THR A 126 -11.93 -3.17 0.78
C THR A 126 -13.13 -2.23 0.77
N GLY A 127 -14.36 -2.74 0.84
CA GLY A 127 -15.60 -1.97 0.91
C GLY A 127 -16.83 -2.85 0.86
N ILE A 128 -17.96 -2.33 1.29
CA ILE A 128 -19.24 -3.06 1.33
C ILE A 128 -20.03 -2.99 -0.01
N GLN A 129 -19.54 -2.22 -0.98
CA GLN A 129 -20.24 -2.05 -2.25
C GLN A 129 -19.96 -3.22 -3.20
N PRO A 130 -20.97 -3.71 -3.96
CA PRO A 130 -20.81 -4.91 -4.80
C PRO A 130 -19.70 -4.80 -5.87
N PHE A 131 -19.38 -3.57 -6.33
CA PHE A 131 -18.42 -3.36 -7.40
C PHE A 131 -16.95 -3.47 -6.95
N VAL A 132 -16.65 -3.48 -5.64
CA VAL A 132 -15.26 -3.48 -5.15
C VAL A 132 -14.47 -4.71 -5.61
N LYS A 133 -15.11 -5.87 -5.64
CA LYS A 133 -14.50 -7.13 -6.11
C LYS A 133 -14.27 -7.14 -7.63
N SER A 134 -15.10 -6.42 -8.39
CA SER A 134 -15.00 -6.34 -9.85
C SER A 134 -13.98 -5.31 -10.33
N ALA A 135 -13.61 -4.34 -9.50
CA ALA A 135 -12.55 -3.40 -9.82
C ALA A 135 -11.20 -4.13 -9.90
N PRO A 136 -10.43 -3.98 -10.99
CA PRO A 136 -9.12 -4.66 -11.09
C PRO A 136 -8.12 -4.22 -10.02
N VAL A 137 -8.24 -2.99 -9.53
CA VAL A 137 -7.39 -2.42 -8.49
C VAL A 137 -8.23 -1.70 -7.44
N ASN A 138 -7.97 -1.97 -6.15
CA ASN A 138 -8.41 -1.13 -5.04
C ASN A 138 -7.19 -0.60 -4.30
N LEU A 139 -7.01 0.71 -4.28
CA LEU A 139 -6.04 1.36 -3.40
C LEU A 139 -6.63 1.43 -1.98
N ILE A 140 -5.79 1.19 -0.98
CA ILE A 140 -6.10 1.40 0.42
C ILE A 140 -5.05 2.38 0.97
N TYR A 141 -5.51 3.49 1.52
CA TYR A 141 -4.67 4.51 2.13
C TYR A 141 -4.58 4.24 3.61
N VAL A 142 -3.39 3.89 4.08
CA VAL A 142 -3.12 3.48 5.46
C VAL A 142 -2.24 4.51 6.13
N ALA A 143 -2.71 5.09 7.22
CA ALA A 143 -1.90 5.96 8.07
C ALA A 143 -1.05 5.13 9.03
N ASP A 144 0.26 5.32 9.01
CA ASP A 144 1.20 4.82 9.99
C ASP A 144 1.28 5.82 11.15
N MET A 145 0.55 5.52 12.23
CA MET A 145 0.44 6.37 13.40
C MET A 145 1.71 6.39 14.26
N SER A 146 2.68 5.50 13.99
CA SER A 146 4.01 5.51 14.62
C SER A 146 4.89 6.65 14.11
N LYS A 147 4.67 7.12 12.89
CA LYS A 147 5.34 8.30 12.34
C LYS A 147 4.84 9.53 13.10
N LYS A 148 5.47 9.81 14.24
CA LYS A 148 5.07 10.86 15.19
C LYS A 148 5.39 12.23 14.60
N GLY A 149 4.41 12.85 13.96
CA GLY A 149 4.45 14.27 13.65
C GLY A 149 4.13 15.11 14.91
N ARG A 150 4.26 16.42 14.78
CA ARG A 150 3.98 17.42 15.84
C ARG A 150 2.49 17.50 16.25
N PHE A 151 1.65 16.64 15.75
CA PHE A 151 0.19 16.86 15.71
C PHE A 151 -0.59 16.29 16.89
N GLY A 152 0.03 15.49 17.77
CA GLY A 152 -0.63 14.98 18.98
C GLY A 152 -2.03 14.43 18.72
N ALA A 153 -3.04 14.98 19.41
CA ALA A 153 -4.43 14.59 19.28
C ALA A 153 -5.07 14.89 17.89
N GLN A 154 -4.47 15.77 17.07
CA GLN A 154 -4.99 16.11 15.75
C GLN A 154 -4.49 15.18 14.63
N LYS A 155 -3.72 14.16 14.97
CA LYS A 155 -3.08 13.28 14.00
C LYS A 155 -4.07 12.62 13.04
N ASP A 156 -5.21 12.14 13.55
CA ASP A 156 -6.27 11.53 12.73
C ASP A 156 -6.82 12.51 11.70
N SER A 157 -7.05 13.76 12.09
CA SER A 157 -7.55 14.80 11.18
C SER A 157 -6.54 15.11 10.08
N TRP A 158 -5.25 15.23 10.43
CA TRP A 158 -4.21 15.49 9.44
C TRP A 158 -4.03 14.33 8.47
N SER A 159 -4.04 13.07 8.96
CA SER A 159 -3.97 11.91 8.10
C SER A 159 -5.15 11.82 7.13
N ALA A 160 -6.35 12.23 7.55
CA ALA A 160 -7.51 12.28 6.67
C ALA A 160 -7.35 13.38 5.58
N ILE A 161 -6.83 14.56 5.93
CA ILE A 161 -6.56 15.66 5.00
C ILE A 161 -5.50 15.25 3.97
N ASP A 162 -4.37 14.69 4.44
CA ASP A 162 -3.27 14.24 3.59
C ASP A 162 -3.74 13.13 2.62
N THR A 163 -4.57 12.20 3.11
CA THR A 163 -5.21 11.18 2.27
C THR A 163 -6.11 11.81 1.21
N GLY A 164 -6.87 12.86 1.54
CA GLY A 164 -7.70 13.60 0.59
C GLY A 164 -6.87 14.20 -0.55
N CYS A 165 -5.72 14.78 -0.25
CA CYS A 165 -4.79 15.32 -1.27
C CYS A 165 -4.29 14.22 -2.22
N ILE A 166 -3.92 13.04 -1.67
CA ILE A 166 -3.48 11.90 -2.47
C ILE A 166 -4.61 11.38 -3.35
N THR A 167 -5.79 11.24 -2.77
CA THR A 167 -6.99 10.73 -3.45
C THR A 167 -7.37 11.60 -4.64
N GLU A 168 -7.31 12.94 -4.49
CA GLU A 168 -7.61 13.86 -5.59
C GLU A 168 -6.57 13.78 -6.72
N ASN A 169 -5.28 13.64 -6.41
CA ASN A 169 -4.26 13.38 -7.43
C ASN A 169 -4.60 12.12 -8.25
N VAL A 170 -5.05 11.05 -7.59
CA VAL A 170 -5.49 9.82 -8.25
C VAL A 170 -6.73 10.05 -9.12
N TYR A 171 -7.70 10.84 -8.65
CA TYR A 171 -8.88 11.20 -9.45
C TYR A 171 -8.49 11.96 -10.73
N LEU A 172 -7.62 12.96 -10.62
CA LEU A 172 -7.17 13.76 -11.75
C LEU A 172 -6.37 12.93 -12.76
N PHE A 173 -5.49 12.04 -12.26
CA PHE A 173 -4.80 11.08 -13.10
C PHE A 173 -5.78 10.17 -13.85
N CYS A 174 -6.75 9.60 -13.15
CA CYS A 174 -7.76 8.74 -13.76
C CYS A 174 -8.59 9.49 -14.83
N ALA A 175 -8.96 10.74 -14.57
CA ALA A 175 -9.66 11.58 -15.57
C ALA A 175 -8.77 11.78 -16.82
N SER A 176 -7.48 12.05 -16.63
CA SER A 176 -6.51 12.24 -17.72
C SER A 176 -6.31 10.98 -18.57
N GLU A 177 -6.32 9.81 -17.95
CA GLU A 177 -6.02 8.53 -18.62
C GLU A 177 -7.30 7.75 -19.02
N GLY A 178 -8.48 8.35 -18.86
CA GLY A 178 -9.76 7.70 -19.21
C GLY A 178 -10.11 6.51 -18.31
N LEU A 179 -9.61 6.50 -17.07
CA LEU A 179 -9.92 5.47 -16.09
C LEU A 179 -11.16 5.83 -15.25
N SER A 180 -11.92 4.81 -14.86
CA SER A 180 -13.01 4.92 -13.88
C SER A 180 -12.45 4.79 -12.48
N THR A 181 -12.86 5.68 -11.55
CA THR A 181 -12.42 5.63 -10.16
C THR A 181 -13.44 6.19 -9.19
N VAL A 182 -13.45 5.68 -7.96
CA VAL A 182 -14.25 6.22 -6.85
C VAL A 182 -13.58 5.98 -5.50
N ALA A 183 -13.42 7.06 -4.72
CA ALA A 183 -13.01 6.98 -3.33
C ALA A 183 -14.19 6.56 -2.44
N ARG A 184 -13.88 5.78 -1.39
CA ARG A 184 -14.89 5.18 -0.50
C ARG A 184 -14.39 5.18 0.94
N GLY A 185 -15.27 5.59 1.87
CA GLY A 185 -15.01 5.48 3.32
C GLY A 185 -15.83 4.37 3.99
N LEU A 186 -16.66 3.64 3.23
CA LEU A 186 -17.57 2.64 3.78
C LEU A 186 -16.97 1.23 3.60
N PHE A 187 -16.28 0.75 4.62
CA PHE A 187 -15.71 -0.59 4.78
C PHE A 187 -15.73 -0.96 6.26
N ASP A 188 -15.57 -2.23 6.61
CA ASP A 188 -15.37 -2.66 7.98
C ASP A 188 -13.90 -2.50 8.37
N PRO A 189 -13.54 -1.60 9.33
CA PRO A 189 -12.15 -1.34 9.67
C PRO A 189 -11.43 -2.52 10.33
N GLU A 190 -12.15 -3.34 11.11
CA GLU A 190 -11.57 -4.49 11.82
C GLU A 190 -11.30 -5.62 10.85
N GLU A 191 -12.28 -5.94 9.99
CA GLU A 191 -12.15 -6.95 8.95
C GLU A 191 -11.02 -6.60 7.98
N LEU A 192 -10.99 -5.36 7.48
CA LEU A 192 -9.95 -4.89 6.56
C LEU A 192 -8.56 -4.93 7.21
N SER A 193 -8.42 -4.44 8.44
CA SER A 193 -7.13 -4.45 9.17
C SER A 193 -6.62 -5.87 9.38
N LYS A 194 -7.50 -6.81 9.71
CA LYS A 194 -7.16 -8.23 9.86
C LYS A 194 -6.73 -8.85 8.52
N ALA A 195 -7.48 -8.63 7.45
CA ALA A 195 -7.16 -9.15 6.12
C ALA A 195 -5.83 -8.60 5.59
N MET A 196 -5.52 -7.34 5.88
CA MET A 196 -4.26 -6.68 5.50
C MET A 196 -3.09 -7.00 6.45
N GLN A 197 -3.32 -7.67 7.58
CA GLN A 197 -2.34 -7.93 8.64
C GLN A 197 -1.68 -6.63 9.15
N LEU A 198 -2.48 -5.57 9.31
CA LEU A 198 -1.98 -4.26 9.77
C LEU A 198 -1.49 -4.34 11.23
N ARG A 199 -0.44 -3.59 11.52
CA ARG A 199 0.01 -3.38 12.90
C ARG A 199 -1.00 -2.56 13.69
N PRO A 200 -1.01 -2.63 15.04
CA PRO A 200 -1.93 -1.85 15.88
C PRO A 200 -1.82 -0.32 15.72
N ASP A 201 -0.68 0.15 15.24
CA ASP A 201 -0.38 1.56 14.98
C ASP A 201 -0.63 1.97 13.51
N GLN A 202 -1.23 1.11 12.70
CA GLN A 202 -1.66 1.40 11.34
C GLN A 202 -3.18 1.45 11.24
N LYS A 203 -3.71 2.37 10.44
CA LYS A 203 -5.15 2.59 10.30
C LYS A 203 -5.52 2.86 8.83
N ALA A 204 -6.41 2.06 8.28
CA ALA A 204 -7.00 2.36 6.97
C ALA A 204 -7.89 3.61 7.08
N ILE A 205 -7.63 4.61 6.25
CA ILE A 205 -8.35 5.89 6.25
C ILE A 205 -9.41 5.91 5.17
N LEU A 206 -9.05 5.50 3.94
CA LEU A 206 -9.91 5.54 2.77
C LEU A 206 -9.52 4.41 1.82
N THR A 207 -10.45 4.01 0.96
CA THR A 207 -10.17 3.10 -0.16
C THR A 207 -10.59 3.75 -1.47
N GLN A 208 -10.00 3.34 -2.60
CA GLN A 208 -10.32 3.88 -3.92
C GLN A 208 -10.25 2.77 -4.97
N SER A 209 -11.39 2.51 -5.63
CA SER A 209 -11.44 1.53 -6.74
C SER A 209 -11.03 2.20 -8.04
N ILE A 210 -10.28 1.48 -8.86
CA ILE A 210 -9.77 1.96 -10.16
C ILE A 210 -9.82 0.83 -11.18
N GLY A 211 -10.19 1.19 -12.41
CA GLY A 211 -10.19 0.28 -13.55
C GLY A 211 -10.57 0.99 -14.84
N TYR A 212 -10.55 0.29 -15.95
CA TYR A 212 -11.10 0.83 -17.19
C TYR A 212 -12.63 0.84 -17.09
N PRO A 213 -13.32 1.89 -17.59
CA PRO A 213 -14.77 1.90 -17.63
C PRO A 213 -15.30 0.76 -18.51
N LYS A 214 -16.51 0.28 -18.22
CA LYS A 214 -17.24 -0.55 -19.19
C LYS A 214 -17.53 0.26 -20.43
N GLU A 215 -17.33 -0.34 -21.58
CA GLU A 215 -17.81 0.21 -22.85
C GLU A 215 -19.35 0.10 -22.86
N ASN A 216 -20.03 1.21 -23.15
CA ASN A 216 -21.50 1.24 -23.30
C ASN A 216 -21.92 0.63 -24.64
#